data_b797d424c2e37c754e1c76a0badad33b
#
_entry.id   b797d424c2e37c754e1c76a0badad33b
#
_cell.length_a   1.000
_cell.length_b   1.000
_cell.length_c   1.000
_cell.angle_alpha   90.00
_cell.angle_beta   90.00
_cell.angle_gamma   90.00
#
_symmetry.space_group_name_H-M   'P 1'
#
loop_
_entity.id
_entity.type
_entity.pdbx_description
1 polymer ?
#
loop_
_entity_poly.entity_id
_entity_poly.type
_entity_poly.pdbx_seq_one_letter_code
_entity_poly.pdbx_strand_id
1 'polypeptide(L)'
;MSIFKYEAKELFQWLIDKEEIVVLDVRNDKDFKRFQVESPYPFEMLNVSYYDFMEMEEECVAKLPRNKNIRIVCAKEGSAKYVAEILEKHEFKNVGYLAGGIKSWGNLLIPRLIEQQDSFALYQFIRPGKASCSYGLISGNEIMFFDPSRAVDFYLGFAKQRNCTVVRTFETHLQADYIAGSRDIARQTGAVFHANEGDFSGSKNPYTKLVDGEQFTFSNGGPTVQVVFTPGHTPGSTCYIIAGTYIISGDTIFINSVGRPDLGGKAEEWAHLLFETIGKVKKLDNQLQVLPGHYMDWAEANSDLLFMLPLHEVLERNKHIYGIADEAAFIQFIKDNMRPQPEEYATIRLVNANLEQFDDEKQEELDLGKNECAATAYAAAQATA
;
A
#
# COMPACT_ATOMS: atom_id res chain seq x y z
N MET A 1 -3.04 -32.77 18.98
CA MET A 1 -3.81 -31.67 18.32
C MET A 1 -3.19 -31.50 16.96
N SER A 2 -3.99 -31.41 15.94
CA SER A 2 -3.53 -31.34 14.55
C SER A 2 -2.93 -29.97 14.25
N ILE A 3 -1.86 -29.95 13.46
CA ILE A 3 -1.39 -28.78 12.73
C ILE A 3 -2.58 -28.20 11.98
N PHE A 4 -2.69 -26.87 11.96
CA PHE A 4 -3.77 -26.21 11.22
C PHE A 4 -3.21 -25.17 10.25
N LYS A 5 -4.00 -24.90 9.23
CA LYS A 5 -3.74 -23.88 8.22
C LYS A 5 -4.56 -22.64 8.53
N TYR A 6 -3.99 -21.45 8.39
CA TYR A 6 -4.66 -20.18 8.64
C TYR A 6 -4.46 -19.19 7.49
N GLU A 7 -5.37 -18.25 7.35
CA GLU A 7 -5.34 -17.22 6.33
C GLU A 7 -4.60 -15.96 6.83
N ALA A 8 -4.09 -15.14 5.90
CA ALA A 8 -3.39 -13.90 6.23
C ALA A 8 -4.25 -12.92 7.05
N LYS A 9 -5.57 -12.89 6.81
CA LYS A 9 -6.51 -12.09 7.58
C LYS A 9 -6.61 -12.53 9.05
N GLU A 10 -6.54 -13.84 9.32
CA GLU A 10 -6.56 -14.37 10.68
C GLU A 10 -5.27 -13.98 11.42
N LEU A 11 -4.11 -14.11 10.74
CA LEU A 11 -2.82 -13.66 11.31
C LEU A 11 -2.88 -12.17 11.67
N PHE A 12 -3.35 -11.33 10.75
CA PHE A 12 -3.48 -9.90 11.01
C PHE A 12 -4.41 -9.63 12.21
N GLN A 13 -5.53 -10.35 12.32
CA GLN A 13 -6.46 -10.19 13.43
C GLN A 13 -5.79 -10.56 14.77
N TRP A 14 -5.08 -11.69 14.86
CA TRP A 14 -4.34 -12.08 16.07
C TRP A 14 -3.30 -11.04 16.49
N LEU A 15 -2.62 -10.43 15.52
CA LEU A 15 -1.66 -9.35 15.79
C LEU A 15 -2.36 -8.09 16.32
N ILE A 16 -3.52 -7.73 15.78
CA ILE A 16 -4.34 -6.59 16.26
C ILE A 16 -4.87 -6.85 17.67
N ASP A 17 -5.33 -8.07 17.94
CA ASP A 17 -5.87 -8.48 19.24
C ASP A 17 -4.76 -8.71 20.28
N LYS A 18 -3.49 -8.56 19.87
CA LYS A 18 -2.29 -8.76 20.70
C LYS A 18 -2.25 -10.15 21.34
N GLU A 19 -2.67 -11.16 20.57
CA GLU A 19 -2.58 -12.54 21.04
C GLU A 19 -1.12 -12.95 21.29
N GLU A 20 -0.91 -13.83 22.27
CA GLU A 20 0.40 -14.38 22.59
C GLU A 20 0.85 -15.41 21.55
N ILE A 21 1.23 -14.90 20.37
CA ILE A 21 1.75 -15.69 19.28
C ILE A 21 3.21 -15.35 18.99
N VAL A 22 3.93 -16.32 18.41
CA VAL A 22 5.24 -16.12 17.79
C VAL A 22 5.11 -16.39 16.31
N VAL A 23 5.47 -15.43 15.49
CA VAL A 23 5.58 -15.63 14.05
C VAL A 23 6.96 -16.21 13.74
N LEU A 24 7.00 -17.43 13.25
CA LEU A 24 8.22 -18.12 12.83
C LEU A 24 8.33 -18.05 11.30
N ASP A 25 9.20 -17.19 10.79
CA ASP A 25 9.50 -17.15 9.38
C ASP A 25 10.62 -18.14 9.05
N VAL A 26 10.31 -19.12 8.21
CA VAL A 26 11.25 -20.18 7.85
C VAL A 26 11.91 -19.98 6.48
N ARG A 27 11.84 -18.77 5.93
CA ARG A 27 12.61 -18.37 4.75
C ARG A 27 14.08 -18.12 5.12
N ASN A 28 14.93 -18.03 4.09
CA ASN A 28 16.31 -17.61 4.31
C ASN A 28 16.38 -16.14 4.78
N ASP A 29 17.50 -15.76 5.39
CA ASP A 29 17.73 -14.43 5.96
C ASP A 29 17.58 -13.29 4.92
N LYS A 30 18.00 -13.51 3.66
CA LYS A 30 17.88 -12.52 2.61
C LYS A 30 16.41 -12.21 2.27
N ASP A 31 15.58 -13.23 2.09
CA ASP A 31 14.16 -13.06 1.78
C ASP A 31 13.39 -12.51 2.98
N PHE A 32 13.76 -12.92 4.18
CA PHE A 32 13.21 -12.38 5.42
C PHE A 32 13.48 -10.89 5.57
N LYS A 33 14.72 -10.45 5.37
CA LYS A 33 15.09 -9.02 5.44
C LYS A 33 14.44 -8.16 4.36
N ARG A 34 14.20 -8.75 3.17
CA ARG A 34 13.54 -8.03 2.06
C ARG A 34 12.07 -7.73 2.36
N PHE A 35 11.36 -8.64 3.02
CA PHE A 35 9.92 -8.51 3.24
C PHE A 35 9.46 -9.43 4.37
N GLN A 36 8.74 -8.87 5.35
CA GLN A 36 8.31 -9.53 6.57
C GLN A 36 6.83 -9.29 6.86
N VAL A 37 6.27 -10.05 7.79
CA VAL A 37 5.00 -9.72 8.45
C VAL A 37 5.21 -8.49 9.32
N GLU A 38 4.31 -7.52 9.23
CA GLU A 38 4.32 -6.31 10.04
C GLU A 38 2.98 -6.07 10.72
N SER A 39 3.01 -5.36 11.83
CA SER A 39 1.86 -5.12 12.67
C SER A 39 1.90 -3.72 13.27
N PRO A 40 0.72 -3.08 13.52
CA PRO A 40 0.67 -1.83 14.27
C PRO A 40 1.10 -1.98 15.73
N TYR A 41 1.18 -3.20 16.24
CA TYR A 41 1.59 -3.48 17.61
C TYR A 41 2.82 -4.39 17.65
N PRO A 42 3.70 -4.22 18.65
CA PRO A 42 4.84 -5.11 18.84
C PRO A 42 4.40 -6.57 19.00
N PHE A 43 5.11 -7.47 18.36
CA PHE A 43 4.91 -8.91 18.47
C PHE A 43 6.26 -9.63 18.36
N GLU A 44 6.30 -10.89 18.77
CA GLU A 44 7.50 -11.70 18.68
C GLU A 44 7.60 -12.37 17.30
N MET A 45 8.73 -12.14 16.62
CA MET A 45 9.03 -12.76 15.34
C MET A 45 10.44 -13.36 15.37
N LEU A 46 10.55 -14.60 14.88
CA LEU A 46 11.79 -15.33 14.77
C LEU A 46 12.02 -15.71 13.29
N ASN A 47 13.26 -15.60 12.83
CA ASN A 47 13.66 -16.17 11.56
C ASN A 47 14.63 -17.34 11.79
N VAL A 48 14.19 -18.53 11.38
CA VAL A 48 15.01 -19.76 11.39
C VAL A 48 14.72 -20.49 10.09
N SER A 49 15.71 -20.58 9.21
CA SER A 49 15.51 -21.18 7.89
C SER A 49 15.05 -22.63 7.98
N TYR A 50 14.14 -23.06 7.11
CA TYR A 50 13.72 -24.46 7.04
C TYR A 50 14.88 -25.40 6.70
N TYR A 51 15.92 -24.90 6.03
CA TYR A 51 17.16 -25.67 5.81
C TYR A 51 17.88 -25.99 7.11
N ASP A 52 17.91 -25.03 8.06
CA ASP A 52 18.49 -25.25 9.38
C ASP A 52 17.70 -26.34 10.14
N PHE A 53 16.36 -26.37 10.02
CA PHE A 53 15.55 -27.46 10.58
C PHE A 53 15.85 -28.82 9.97
N MET A 54 16.25 -28.88 8.69
CA MET A 54 16.66 -30.13 8.05
C MET A 54 18.02 -30.63 8.56
N GLU A 55 18.95 -29.73 8.85
CA GLU A 55 20.33 -30.05 9.21
C GLU A 55 20.55 -30.12 10.73
N MET A 56 19.85 -29.30 11.51
CA MET A 56 20.05 -29.10 12.96
C MET A 56 18.71 -29.03 13.71
N GLU A 57 17.85 -30.04 13.51
CA GLU A 57 16.46 -30.07 14.01
C GLU A 57 16.37 -29.73 15.50
N GLU A 58 17.13 -30.42 16.36
CA GLU A 58 17.09 -30.25 17.82
C GLU A 58 17.52 -28.85 18.25
N GLU A 59 18.54 -28.28 17.62
CA GLU A 59 19.02 -26.93 17.93
C GLU A 59 18.01 -25.86 17.53
N CYS A 60 17.35 -26.04 16.38
CA CYS A 60 16.32 -25.13 15.91
C CYS A 60 15.07 -25.17 16.79
N VAL A 61 14.63 -26.35 17.16
CA VAL A 61 13.50 -26.58 18.08
C VAL A 61 13.78 -25.97 19.45
N ALA A 62 15.02 -26.06 19.95
CA ALA A 62 15.41 -25.49 21.24
C ALA A 62 15.33 -23.94 21.30
N LYS A 63 15.37 -23.26 20.15
CA LYS A 63 15.23 -21.79 20.08
C LYS A 63 13.80 -21.30 20.25
N LEU A 64 12.80 -22.19 20.15
CA LEU A 64 11.40 -21.81 20.12
C LEU A 64 10.75 -21.89 21.51
N PRO A 65 9.92 -20.89 21.88
CA PRO A 65 9.21 -20.89 23.15
C PRO A 65 8.10 -21.95 23.18
N ARG A 66 8.17 -22.89 24.11
CA ARG A 66 7.23 -24.02 24.22
C ARG A 66 5.84 -23.63 24.75
N ASN A 67 5.72 -22.50 25.37
CA ASN A 67 4.51 -22.01 26.03
C ASN A 67 3.70 -21.04 25.15
N LYS A 68 4.14 -20.78 23.92
CA LYS A 68 3.47 -19.84 22.98
C LYS A 68 2.89 -20.56 21.77
N ASN A 69 1.92 -19.92 21.14
CA ASN A 69 1.32 -20.36 19.89
C ASN A 69 2.24 -20.02 18.73
N ILE A 70 2.67 -21.01 17.94
CA ILE A 70 3.59 -20.79 16.81
C ILE A 70 2.80 -20.62 15.51
N ARG A 71 3.09 -19.55 14.79
CA ARG A 71 2.50 -19.22 13.47
C ARG A 71 3.61 -19.18 12.42
N ILE A 72 3.67 -20.20 11.61
CA ILE A 72 4.79 -20.40 10.66
C ILE A 72 4.48 -19.74 9.34
N VAL A 73 5.47 -19.02 8.80
CA VAL A 73 5.42 -18.36 7.49
C VAL A 73 6.59 -18.82 6.63
N CYS A 74 6.36 -19.09 5.36
CA CYS A 74 7.41 -19.37 4.36
C CYS A 74 7.10 -18.67 3.04
N ALA A 75 7.84 -18.95 1.99
CA ALA A 75 7.64 -18.33 0.68
C ALA A 75 6.26 -18.64 0.06
N LYS A 76 5.84 -19.91 0.06
CA LYS A 76 4.54 -20.37 -0.47
C LYS A 76 3.73 -21.10 0.62
N GLU A 77 4.07 -22.34 0.95
CA GLU A 77 3.36 -23.15 1.96
C GLU A 77 4.16 -24.36 2.42
N GLY A 78 4.85 -25.03 1.50
CA GLY A 78 5.45 -26.35 1.73
C GLY A 78 6.46 -26.42 2.86
N SER A 79 7.42 -25.47 2.92
CA SER A 79 8.45 -25.43 3.97
C SER A 79 7.85 -25.14 5.35
N ALA A 80 6.79 -24.31 5.42
CA ALA A 80 6.10 -24.03 6.68
C ALA A 80 5.36 -25.27 7.21
N LYS A 81 4.71 -26.03 6.33
CA LYS A 81 4.06 -27.29 6.69
C LYS A 81 5.09 -28.32 7.19
N TYR A 82 6.23 -28.46 6.50
CA TYR A 82 7.31 -29.35 6.91
C TYR A 82 7.82 -29.02 8.32
N VAL A 83 8.08 -27.73 8.61
CA VAL A 83 8.52 -27.31 9.95
C VAL A 83 7.40 -27.52 10.98
N ALA A 84 6.13 -27.29 10.63
CA ALA A 84 5.01 -27.58 11.53
C ALA A 84 4.95 -29.06 11.93
N GLU A 85 5.20 -29.97 11.00
CA GLU A 85 5.26 -31.43 11.26
C GLU A 85 6.43 -31.80 12.21
N ILE A 86 7.59 -31.12 12.09
CA ILE A 86 8.69 -31.25 13.05
C ILE A 86 8.25 -30.81 14.44
N LEU A 87 7.65 -29.60 14.54
CA LEU A 87 7.22 -29.08 15.84
C LEU A 87 6.16 -29.96 16.52
N GLU A 88 5.28 -30.59 15.74
CA GLU A 88 4.29 -31.54 16.26
C GLU A 88 4.97 -32.78 16.85
N LYS A 89 5.99 -33.35 16.19
CA LYS A 89 6.81 -34.46 16.72
C LYS A 89 7.50 -34.10 18.03
N HIS A 90 7.91 -32.85 18.19
CA HIS A 90 8.50 -32.30 19.41
C HIS A 90 7.45 -31.80 20.41
N GLU A 91 6.19 -32.22 20.28
CA GLU A 91 5.08 -31.97 21.21
C GLU A 91 4.69 -30.49 21.39
N PHE A 92 5.03 -29.61 20.41
CA PHE A 92 4.49 -28.26 20.39
C PHE A 92 2.98 -28.29 20.17
N LYS A 93 2.28 -27.46 20.92
CA LYS A 93 0.82 -27.34 20.85
C LYS A 93 0.44 -26.09 20.06
N ASN A 94 -0.70 -26.14 19.36
CA ASN A 94 -1.27 -24.99 18.66
C ASN A 94 -0.31 -24.38 17.62
N VAL A 95 0.25 -25.24 16.75
CA VAL A 95 1.10 -24.87 15.64
C VAL A 95 0.26 -24.68 14.39
N GLY A 96 0.37 -23.52 13.77
CA GLY A 96 -0.29 -23.23 12.49
C GLY A 96 0.69 -22.74 11.44
N TYR A 97 0.32 -22.88 10.15
CA TYR A 97 1.10 -22.33 9.04
C TYR A 97 0.22 -21.51 8.10
N LEU A 98 0.83 -20.46 7.52
CA LEU A 98 0.12 -19.49 6.68
C LEU A 98 -0.22 -20.10 5.30
N ALA A 99 -1.49 -20.09 4.95
CA ALA A 99 -1.98 -20.43 3.62
C ALA A 99 -1.36 -19.52 2.56
N GLY A 100 -0.78 -20.11 1.50
CA GLY A 100 -0.11 -19.36 0.44
C GLY A 100 1.19 -18.66 0.86
N GLY A 101 1.61 -18.79 2.13
CA GLY A 101 2.84 -18.20 2.64
C GLY A 101 2.87 -16.67 2.62
N ILE A 102 4.08 -16.09 2.59
CA ILE A 102 4.28 -14.63 2.62
C ILE A 102 3.64 -13.90 1.43
N LYS A 103 3.41 -14.59 0.31
CA LYS A 103 2.70 -14.04 -0.83
C LYS A 103 1.26 -13.68 -0.49
N SER A 104 0.55 -14.52 0.27
CA SER A 104 -0.82 -14.21 0.73
C SER A 104 -0.84 -13.02 1.69
N TRP A 105 0.18 -12.87 2.53
CA TRP A 105 0.37 -11.66 3.34
C TRP A 105 0.59 -10.43 2.47
N GLY A 106 1.41 -10.55 1.42
CA GLY A 106 1.66 -9.49 0.44
C GLY A 106 0.41 -9.00 -0.29
N ASN A 107 -0.58 -9.86 -0.45
CA ASN A 107 -1.86 -9.56 -1.12
C ASN A 107 -3.00 -9.22 -0.15
N LEU A 108 -2.78 -9.27 1.16
CA LEU A 108 -3.80 -8.96 2.15
C LEU A 108 -4.26 -7.52 2.02
N LEU A 109 -5.57 -7.32 1.90
CA LEU A 109 -6.24 -6.01 1.94
C LEU A 109 -7.21 -5.96 3.12
N ILE A 110 -7.10 -4.87 3.89
CA ILE A 110 -7.89 -4.67 5.11
C ILE A 110 -8.77 -3.45 4.92
N PRO A 111 -10.10 -3.63 4.78
CA PRO A 111 -11.01 -2.51 4.69
C PRO A 111 -11.19 -1.84 6.06
N ARG A 112 -11.00 -0.53 6.10
CA ARG A 112 -11.29 0.33 7.26
C ARG A 112 -12.24 1.43 6.85
N LEU A 113 -13.28 1.64 7.64
CA LEU A 113 -14.22 2.73 7.44
C LEU A 113 -13.56 4.04 7.93
N ILE A 114 -13.46 5.04 7.05
CA ILE A 114 -13.01 6.39 7.40
C ILE A 114 -14.19 7.20 7.89
N GLU A 115 -15.28 7.21 7.12
CA GLU A 115 -16.46 8.03 7.37
C GLU A 115 -17.72 7.31 6.91
N GLN A 116 -18.80 7.45 7.69
CA GLN A 116 -20.14 7.01 7.34
C GLN A 116 -21.12 8.15 7.58
N GLN A 117 -21.71 8.65 6.52
CA GLN A 117 -22.78 9.64 6.54
C GLN A 117 -24.02 9.10 5.83
N ASP A 118 -25.14 9.79 5.92
CA ASP A 118 -26.37 9.39 5.20
C ASP A 118 -26.19 9.39 3.67
N SER A 119 -25.31 10.28 3.16
CA SER A 119 -25.08 10.48 1.73
C SER A 119 -23.94 9.63 1.15
N PHE A 120 -22.98 9.19 1.99
CA PHE A 120 -21.84 8.39 1.51
C PHE A 120 -21.13 7.62 2.62
N ALA A 121 -20.34 6.62 2.20
CA ALA A 121 -19.33 5.97 3.03
C ALA A 121 -17.98 6.00 2.32
N LEU A 122 -16.91 6.35 3.05
CA LEU A 122 -15.54 6.36 2.56
C LEU A 122 -14.72 5.29 3.29
N TYR A 123 -14.04 4.45 2.51
CA TYR A 123 -13.21 3.37 3.02
C TYR A 123 -11.76 3.53 2.59
N GLN A 124 -10.83 3.16 3.48
CA GLN A 124 -9.42 2.92 3.18
C GLN A 124 -9.19 1.41 3.12
N PHE A 125 -8.54 0.92 2.08
CA PHE A 125 -8.08 -0.46 1.96
C PHE A 125 -6.57 -0.49 2.19
N ILE A 126 -6.17 -0.96 3.36
CA ILE A 126 -4.76 -1.02 3.77
C ILE A 126 -4.17 -2.33 3.27
N ARG A 127 -3.03 -2.26 2.61
CA ARG A 127 -2.24 -3.41 2.16
C ARG A 127 -0.92 -3.47 2.94
N PRO A 128 -0.86 -4.19 4.08
CA PRO A 128 0.33 -4.20 4.96
C PRO A 128 1.60 -4.63 4.24
N GLY A 129 1.50 -5.66 3.42
CA GLY A 129 2.65 -6.20 2.70
C GLY A 129 3.28 -5.27 1.66
N LYS A 130 2.59 -4.19 1.27
CA LYS A 130 3.09 -3.15 0.37
C LYS A 130 3.29 -1.81 1.09
N ALA A 131 2.74 -1.67 2.29
CA ALA A 131 2.58 -0.39 2.99
C ALA A 131 1.85 0.64 2.11
N SER A 132 0.77 0.20 1.44
CA SER A 132 -0.03 1.04 0.54
C SER A 132 -1.48 1.12 0.96
N CYS A 133 -2.14 2.17 0.50
CA CYS A 133 -3.55 2.43 0.71
C CYS A 133 -4.24 2.68 -0.62
N SER A 134 -5.41 2.09 -0.78
CA SER A 134 -6.36 2.42 -1.83
C SER A 134 -7.70 2.78 -1.20
N TYR A 135 -8.64 3.33 -1.98
CA TYR A 135 -9.85 3.90 -1.39
C TYR A 135 -11.10 3.48 -2.14
N GLY A 136 -12.22 3.45 -1.40
CA GLY A 136 -13.54 3.20 -1.97
C GLY A 136 -14.55 4.20 -1.44
N LEU A 137 -15.20 4.93 -2.34
CA LEU A 137 -16.26 5.89 -2.05
C LEU A 137 -17.60 5.31 -2.50
N ILE A 138 -18.52 5.15 -1.57
CA ILE A 138 -19.87 4.62 -1.81
C ILE A 138 -20.89 5.74 -1.65
N SER A 139 -21.85 5.82 -2.58
CA SER A 139 -23.07 6.61 -2.41
C SER A 139 -24.26 5.86 -3.02
N GLY A 140 -25.32 5.66 -2.25
CA GLY A 140 -26.43 4.79 -2.63
C GLY A 140 -25.95 3.37 -2.93
N ASN A 141 -26.18 2.91 -4.15
CA ASN A 141 -25.76 1.60 -4.65
C ASN A 141 -24.59 1.67 -5.66
N GLU A 142 -23.83 2.75 -5.66
CA GLU A 142 -22.67 2.95 -6.53
C GLU A 142 -21.40 3.05 -5.71
N ILE A 143 -20.28 2.58 -6.27
CA ILE A 143 -18.93 2.70 -5.68
C ILE A 143 -17.93 3.16 -6.73
N MET A 144 -17.03 4.06 -6.31
CA MET A 144 -15.84 4.49 -7.02
C MET A 144 -14.60 3.99 -6.29
N PHE A 145 -13.62 3.44 -7.00
CA PHE A 145 -12.34 3.03 -6.42
C PHE A 145 -11.21 3.95 -6.87
N PHE A 146 -10.27 4.20 -5.95
CA PHE A 146 -9.05 4.98 -6.19
C PHE A 146 -7.83 4.13 -5.87
N ASP A 147 -6.90 4.04 -6.80
CA ASP A 147 -5.66 3.26 -6.73
C ASP A 147 -5.86 1.79 -6.34
N PRO A 148 -6.86 1.06 -6.88
CA PRO A 148 -7.03 -0.33 -6.56
C PRO A 148 -5.83 -1.16 -7.05
N SER A 149 -5.35 -2.08 -6.24
CA SER A 149 -4.29 -3.02 -6.62
C SER A 149 -4.82 -4.16 -7.48
N ARG A 150 -3.92 -5.02 -7.99
CA ARG A 150 -4.23 -6.21 -8.80
C ARG A 150 -5.18 -7.22 -8.14
N ALA A 151 -5.47 -7.10 -6.87
CA ALA A 151 -6.41 -7.97 -6.15
C ALA A 151 -7.87 -7.66 -6.52
N VAL A 152 -8.20 -7.73 -7.81
CA VAL A 152 -9.49 -7.33 -8.39
C VAL A 152 -10.67 -8.02 -7.69
N ASP A 153 -10.55 -9.32 -7.42
CA ASP A 153 -11.61 -10.10 -6.76
C ASP A 153 -11.97 -9.57 -5.36
N PHE A 154 -11.00 -9.00 -4.64
CA PHE A 154 -11.27 -8.35 -3.36
C PHE A 154 -12.20 -7.14 -3.54
N TYR A 155 -11.90 -6.24 -4.49
CA TYR A 155 -12.69 -5.03 -4.72
C TYR A 155 -14.09 -5.35 -5.24
N LEU A 156 -14.21 -6.30 -6.16
CA LEU A 156 -15.50 -6.77 -6.67
C LEU A 156 -16.32 -7.48 -5.58
N GLY A 157 -15.66 -8.30 -4.77
CA GLY A 157 -16.27 -8.93 -3.60
C GLY A 157 -16.76 -7.90 -2.57
N PHE A 158 -15.96 -6.86 -2.31
CA PHE A 158 -16.33 -5.75 -1.42
C PHE A 158 -17.55 -4.97 -1.93
N ALA A 159 -17.58 -4.63 -3.22
CA ALA A 159 -18.72 -3.96 -3.85
C ALA A 159 -19.98 -4.84 -3.78
N LYS A 160 -19.86 -6.13 -4.13
CA LYS A 160 -20.97 -7.10 -4.08
C LYS A 160 -21.57 -7.25 -2.68
N GLN A 161 -20.73 -7.36 -1.64
CA GLN A 161 -21.18 -7.47 -0.24
C GLN A 161 -21.99 -6.27 0.22
N ARG A 162 -21.79 -5.10 -0.42
CA ARG A 162 -22.50 -3.84 -0.13
C ARG A 162 -23.62 -3.53 -1.11
N ASN A 163 -23.92 -4.49 -2.02
CA ASN A 163 -24.91 -4.31 -3.11
C ASN A 163 -24.60 -3.07 -3.98
N CYS A 164 -23.32 -2.78 -4.22
CA CYS A 164 -22.88 -1.65 -5.01
C CYS A 164 -22.45 -2.08 -6.42
N THR A 165 -22.77 -1.23 -7.39
CA THR A 165 -22.23 -1.29 -8.76
C THR A 165 -20.95 -0.45 -8.82
N VAL A 166 -19.87 -0.99 -9.35
CA VAL A 166 -18.65 -0.20 -9.60
C VAL A 166 -18.89 0.69 -10.81
N VAL A 167 -18.85 2.01 -10.61
CA VAL A 167 -19.15 2.98 -11.69
C VAL A 167 -17.89 3.65 -12.25
N ARG A 168 -16.87 3.83 -11.44
CA ARG A 168 -15.59 4.43 -11.87
C ARG A 168 -14.42 3.82 -11.12
N THR A 169 -13.26 3.83 -11.78
CA THR A 169 -11.94 3.65 -11.16
C THR A 169 -11.05 4.83 -11.51
N PHE A 170 -10.21 5.22 -10.57
CA PHE A 170 -9.29 6.35 -10.70
C PHE A 170 -7.88 5.90 -10.31
N GLU A 171 -6.88 6.36 -11.04
CA GLU A 171 -5.49 6.29 -10.61
C GLU A 171 -5.01 7.70 -10.24
N THR A 172 -4.29 7.82 -9.12
CA THR A 172 -3.61 9.07 -8.76
C THR A 172 -2.40 9.32 -9.63
N HIS A 173 -1.75 8.25 -10.10
CA HIS A 173 -0.58 8.28 -10.98
C HIS A 173 -0.35 6.90 -11.62
N LEU A 174 0.61 6.78 -12.51
CA LEU A 174 1.05 5.48 -13.03
C LEU A 174 1.94 4.79 -11.98
N GLN A 175 1.37 3.88 -11.23
CA GLN A 175 2.02 3.16 -10.14
C GLN A 175 3.32 2.48 -10.60
N ALA A 176 4.38 2.63 -9.82
CA ALA A 176 5.67 2.05 -10.12
C ALA A 176 6.02 0.85 -9.23
N ASP A 177 5.42 0.74 -8.05
CA ASP A 177 5.79 -0.21 -7.00
C ASP A 177 4.81 -1.39 -6.86
N TYR A 178 3.60 -1.30 -7.45
CA TYR A 178 2.64 -2.39 -7.51
C TYR A 178 1.83 -2.41 -8.81
N ILE A 179 1.23 -3.57 -9.10
CA ILE A 179 0.35 -3.74 -10.27
C ILE A 179 -1.03 -3.18 -9.94
N ALA A 180 -1.47 -2.18 -10.70
CA ALA A 180 -2.76 -1.52 -10.55
C ALA A 180 -3.92 -2.35 -11.09
N GLY A 181 -5.08 -2.26 -10.41
CA GLY A 181 -6.29 -3.02 -10.76
C GLY A 181 -7.34 -2.25 -11.55
N SER A 182 -7.22 -0.92 -11.68
CA SER A 182 -8.27 -0.06 -12.28
C SER A 182 -8.71 -0.51 -13.67
N ARG A 183 -7.76 -0.84 -14.56
CA ARG A 183 -8.04 -1.37 -15.89
C ARG A 183 -8.86 -2.65 -15.85
N ASP A 184 -8.47 -3.58 -15.00
CA ASP A 184 -9.07 -4.92 -14.96
C ASP A 184 -10.44 -4.89 -14.27
N ILE A 185 -10.63 -4.05 -13.25
CA ILE A 185 -11.94 -3.77 -12.66
C ILE A 185 -12.86 -3.15 -13.72
N ALA A 186 -12.41 -2.10 -14.42
CA ALA A 186 -13.20 -1.45 -15.47
C ALA A 186 -13.61 -2.44 -16.57
N ARG A 187 -12.67 -3.29 -17.03
CA ARG A 187 -12.95 -4.33 -18.02
C ARG A 187 -14.02 -5.34 -17.58
N GLN A 188 -14.01 -5.75 -16.29
CA GLN A 188 -14.93 -6.75 -15.77
C GLN A 188 -16.32 -6.18 -15.42
N THR A 189 -16.41 -4.91 -15.07
CA THR A 189 -17.65 -4.28 -14.58
C THR A 189 -18.31 -3.35 -15.57
N GLY A 190 -17.59 -2.87 -16.59
CA GLY A 190 -18.03 -1.79 -17.46
C GLY A 190 -17.86 -0.40 -16.83
N ALA A 191 -17.21 -0.29 -15.67
CA ALA A 191 -16.87 0.98 -15.04
C ALA A 191 -15.96 1.82 -15.93
N VAL A 192 -16.01 3.15 -15.79
CA VAL A 192 -15.12 4.05 -16.51
C VAL A 192 -13.80 4.16 -15.76
N PHE A 193 -12.69 3.86 -16.43
CA PHE A 193 -11.34 4.08 -15.91
C PHE A 193 -10.88 5.50 -16.24
N HIS A 194 -10.52 6.28 -15.21
CA HIS A 194 -10.03 7.66 -15.33
C HIS A 194 -8.56 7.76 -14.94
N ALA A 195 -7.76 8.45 -15.74
CA ALA A 195 -6.35 8.69 -15.47
C ALA A 195 -5.85 9.99 -16.10
N ASN A 196 -4.74 10.53 -15.57
CA ASN A 196 -4.11 11.74 -16.11
C ASN A 196 -3.24 11.41 -17.33
N GLU A 197 -3.43 12.16 -18.40
CA GLU A 197 -2.66 12.02 -19.65
C GLU A 197 -1.15 12.21 -19.42
N GLY A 198 -0.74 13.00 -18.44
CA GLY A 198 0.68 13.21 -18.10
C GLY A 198 1.45 11.90 -17.87
N ASP A 199 0.77 10.90 -17.32
CA ASP A 199 1.35 9.56 -17.08
C ASP A 199 0.89 8.53 -18.13
N PHE A 200 -0.33 8.66 -18.64
CA PHE A 200 -0.97 7.61 -19.41
C PHE A 200 -0.97 7.85 -20.94
N SER A 201 -0.42 8.98 -21.43
CA SER A 201 -0.38 9.29 -22.88
C SER A 201 0.37 8.23 -23.71
N GLY A 202 1.38 7.58 -23.14
CA GLY A 202 2.12 6.49 -23.80
C GLY A 202 1.54 5.09 -23.54
N SER A 203 0.48 4.97 -22.75
CA SER A 203 -0.11 3.68 -22.38
C SER A 203 -1.04 3.12 -23.47
N LYS A 204 -1.25 1.81 -23.47
CA LYS A 204 -2.27 1.14 -24.30
C LYS A 204 -3.56 0.86 -23.51
N ASN A 205 -3.75 1.52 -22.38
CA ASN A 205 -4.99 1.39 -21.60
C ASN A 205 -6.14 2.15 -22.25
N PRO A 206 -7.34 1.60 -22.28
CA PRO A 206 -8.55 2.36 -22.57
C PRO A 206 -8.95 3.17 -21.32
N TYR A 207 -8.54 4.43 -21.26
CA TYR A 207 -8.86 5.31 -20.12
C TYR A 207 -9.56 6.60 -20.61
N THR A 208 -10.34 7.21 -19.73
CA THR A 208 -10.89 8.55 -19.90
C THR A 208 -9.95 9.56 -19.27
N LYS A 209 -9.56 10.57 -20.03
CA LYS A 209 -8.64 11.63 -19.56
C LYS A 209 -9.29 12.47 -18.49
N LEU A 210 -8.55 12.73 -17.43
CA LEU A 210 -8.90 13.70 -16.39
C LEU A 210 -8.59 15.12 -16.86
N VAL A 211 -9.36 16.08 -16.31
CA VAL A 211 -9.12 17.52 -16.47
C VAL A 211 -8.95 18.14 -15.08
N ASP A 212 -7.98 19.06 -14.95
CA ASP A 212 -7.75 19.76 -13.67
C ASP A 212 -8.99 20.59 -13.28
N GLY A 213 -9.44 20.44 -12.03
CA GLY A 213 -10.67 21.08 -11.53
C GLY A 213 -11.97 20.36 -11.90
N GLU A 214 -11.93 19.30 -12.71
CA GLU A 214 -13.11 18.50 -13.06
C GLU A 214 -13.76 17.92 -11.79
N GLN A 215 -15.09 17.78 -11.82
CA GLN A 215 -15.85 17.22 -10.70
C GLN A 215 -16.69 16.03 -11.18
N PHE A 216 -16.66 14.96 -10.37
CA PHE A 216 -17.49 13.78 -10.53
C PHE A 216 -18.49 13.67 -9.39
N THR A 217 -19.67 13.15 -9.70
CA THR A 217 -20.73 12.85 -8.75
C THR A 217 -21.28 11.46 -9.02
N PHE A 218 -22.11 10.97 -8.12
CA PHE A 218 -22.88 9.75 -8.26
C PHE A 218 -24.23 10.01 -8.94
N SER A 219 -24.90 8.97 -9.44
CA SER A 219 -26.22 9.10 -10.10
C SER A 219 -27.29 9.68 -9.16
N ASN A 220 -27.17 9.44 -7.85
CA ASN A 220 -28.04 10.00 -6.81
C ASN A 220 -27.64 11.41 -6.32
N GLY A 221 -26.64 12.03 -6.95
CA GLY A 221 -26.14 13.35 -6.57
C GLY A 221 -25.14 13.38 -5.40
N GLY A 222 -24.81 12.29 -4.76
CA GLY A 222 -23.89 12.10 -3.63
C GLY A 222 -22.72 13.07 -3.47
N PRO A 223 -21.64 12.71 -2.75
CA PRO A 223 -20.50 13.62 -2.56
C PRO A 223 -19.78 13.91 -3.88
N THR A 224 -19.21 15.11 -3.98
CA THR A 224 -18.35 15.46 -5.12
C THR A 224 -16.96 14.87 -4.97
N VAL A 225 -16.37 14.49 -6.09
CA VAL A 225 -14.95 14.14 -6.25
C VAL A 225 -14.33 15.19 -7.16
N GLN A 226 -13.48 16.06 -6.64
CA GLN A 226 -12.80 17.10 -7.40
C GLN A 226 -11.38 16.67 -7.76
N VAL A 227 -11.02 16.78 -9.02
CA VAL A 227 -9.67 16.51 -9.54
C VAL A 227 -8.75 17.69 -9.28
N VAL A 228 -7.57 17.43 -8.78
CA VAL A 228 -6.51 18.44 -8.55
C VAL A 228 -5.18 17.88 -9.09
N PHE A 229 -4.67 18.45 -10.17
CA PHE A 229 -3.38 18.06 -10.71
C PHE A 229 -2.23 18.52 -9.83
N THR A 230 -1.39 17.58 -9.44
CA THR A 230 -0.26 17.76 -8.51
C THR A 230 1.00 17.10 -9.05
N PRO A 231 1.48 17.52 -10.26
CA PRO A 231 2.65 16.91 -10.87
C PRO A 231 3.90 17.06 -9.99
N GLY A 232 4.79 16.07 -10.04
CA GLY A 232 6.06 16.11 -9.33
C GLY A 232 6.59 14.76 -8.93
N HIS A 233 5.83 13.93 -8.20
CA HIS A 233 6.17 12.52 -8.02
C HIS A 233 6.20 11.80 -9.39
N THR A 234 5.15 12.02 -10.16
CA THR A 234 5.10 11.78 -11.61
C THR A 234 4.53 13.01 -12.32
N PRO A 235 4.70 13.15 -13.65
CA PRO A 235 4.08 14.24 -14.42
C PRO A 235 2.56 14.24 -14.37
N GLY A 236 1.94 13.06 -14.22
CA GLY A 236 0.49 12.87 -14.16
C GLY A 236 -0.07 12.76 -12.75
N SER A 237 0.72 12.98 -11.71
CA SER A 237 0.23 12.91 -10.32
C SER A 237 -1.00 13.78 -10.12
N THR A 238 -2.01 13.20 -9.49
CA THR A 238 -3.34 13.78 -9.31
C THR A 238 -3.85 13.47 -7.92
N CYS A 239 -4.34 14.48 -7.21
CA CYS A 239 -5.09 14.32 -5.97
C CYS A 239 -6.59 14.40 -6.24
N TYR A 240 -7.40 13.80 -5.36
CA TYR A 240 -8.86 13.86 -5.42
C TYR A 240 -9.41 14.40 -4.11
N ILE A 241 -10.13 15.54 -4.16
CA ILE A 241 -10.81 16.10 -2.98
C ILE A 241 -12.23 15.52 -2.94
N ILE A 242 -12.53 14.80 -1.85
CA ILE A 242 -13.79 14.12 -1.62
C ILE A 242 -14.63 14.95 -0.66
N ALA A 243 -15.86 15.32 -1.06
CA ALA A 243 -16.83 16.07 -0.24
C ALA A 243 -16.28 17.36 0.37
N GLY A 244 -15.21 17.93 -0.21
CA GLY A 244 -14.54 19.13 0.34
C GLY A 244 -13.82 18.90 1.68
N THR A 245 -13.70 17.66 2.15
CA THR A 245 -13.17 17.33 3.49
C THR A 245 -11.93 16.44 3.44
N TYR A 246 -11.87 15.48 2.51
CA TYR A 246 -10.79 14.51 2.39
C TYR A 246 -9.99 14.75 1.12
N ILE A 247 -8.68 14.54 1.16
CA ILE A 247 -7.84 14.57 -0.04
C ILE A 247 -7.11 13.23 -0.19
N ILE A 248 -7.50 12.43 -1.19
CA ILE A 248 -6.73 11.27 -1.62
C ILE A 248 -5.54 11.81 -2.40
N SER A 249 -4.35 11.71 -1.82
CA SER A 249 -3.15 12.40 -2.31
C SER A 249 -2.23 11.53 -3.14
N GLY A 250 -2.51 10.22 -3.25
CA GLY A 250 -1.57 9.29 -3.84
C GLY A 250 -0.19 9.46 -3.24
N ASP A 251 0.81 9.55 -4.09
CA ASP A 251 2.21 9.73 -3.68
C ASP A 251 2.67 11.19 -3.73
N THR A 252 1.75 12.14 -3.83
CA THR A 252 2.10 13.57 -3.75
C THR A 252 2.39 14.00 -2.30
N ILE A 253 1.52 13.62 -1.36
CA ILE A 253 1.59 14.01 0.06
C ILE A 253 1.52 12.75 0.90
N PHE A 254 2.58 12.48 1.69
CA PHE A 254 2.59 11.45 2.72
C PHE A 254 2.47 12.08 4.11
N ILE A 255 2.13 11.27 5.12
CA ILE A 255 2.04 11.76 6.50
C ILE A 255 3.40 12.27 6.99
N ASN A 256 4.49 11.56 6.69
CA ASN A 256 5.84 11.90 7.17
C ASN A 256 6.85 12.16 6.03
N SER A 257 6.40 12.41 4.79
CA SER A 257 7.27 12.68 3.64
C SER A 257 6.48 13.33 2.49
N VAL A 258 7.13 13.42 1.34
CA VAL A 258 6.54 13.65 0.01
C VAL A 258 7.00 12.55 -0.94
N GLY A 259 6.32 12.38 -2.05
CA GLY A 259 6.74 11.44 -3.09
C GLY A 259 8.08 11.83 -3.71
N ARG A 260 8.92 10.84 -4.00
CA ARG A 260 10.20 11.06 -4.68
C ARG A 260 9.99 11.37 -6.17
N PRO A 261 10.63 12.40 -6.73
CA PRO A 261 10.40 12.81 -8.11
C PRO A 261 11.33 12.16 -9.14
N ASP A 262 11.98 11.04 -8.83
CA ASP A 262 13.05 10.47 -9.66
C ASP A 262 12.71 9.13 -10.33
N LEU A 263 11.52 8.60 -10.11
CA LEU A 263 11.12 7.26 -10.61
C LEU A 263 11.08 7.14 -12.13
N GLY A 264 11.02 8.24 -12.87
CA GLY A 264 11.08 8.27 -14.34
C GLY A 264 12.44 8.59 -14.92
N GLY A 265 13.51 8.71 -14.11
CA GLY A 265 14.86 9.07 -14.57
C GLY A 265 15.04 10.55 -14.91
N LYS A 266 14.09 11.43 -14.56
CA LYS A 266 14.10 12.87 -14.80
C LYS A 266 14.00 13.66 -13.49
N ALA A 267 14.79 13.28 -12.51
CA ALA A 267 14.70 13.76 -11.14
C ALA A 267 14.66 15.31 -11.03
N GLU A 268 15.49 16.03 -11.76
CA GLU A 268 15.55 17.50 -11.71
C GLU A 268 14.28 18.13 -12.30
N GLU A 269 13.85 17.67 -13.48
CA GLU A 269 12.61 18.15 -14.14
C GLU A 269 11.39 17.94 -13.24
N TRP A 270 11.28 16.76 -12.64
CA TRP A 270 10.14 16.45 -11.78
C TRP A 270 10.23 17.10 -10.39
N ALA A 271 11.43 17.38 -9.89
CA ALA A 271 11.62 18.14 -8.66
C ALA A 271 11.14 19.60 -8.79
N HIS A 272 11.31 20.23 -9.97
CA HIS A 272 10.70 21.54 -10.28
C HIS A 272 9.17 21.47 -10.17
N LEU A 273 8.55 20.47 -10.82
CA LEU A 273 7.11 20.27 -10.76
C LEU A 273 6.63 20.04 -9.32
N LEU A 274 7.37 19.25 -8.53
CA LEU A 274 7.05 18.99 -7.14
C LEU A 274 7.14 20.25 -6.28
N PHE A 275 8.14 21.10 -6.51
CA PHE A 275 8.27 22.38 -5.81
C PHE A 275 7.07 23.30 -6.06
N GLU A 276 6.64 23.43 -7.32
CA GLU A 276 5.42 24.18 -7.65
C GLU A 276 4.18 23.58 -7.01
N THR A 277 4.07 22.24 -7.03
CA THR A 277 2.97 21.51 -6.40
C THR A 277 2.94 21.72 -4.88
N ILE A 278 4.08 21.72 -4.19
CA ILE A 278 4.17 22.07 -2.78
C ILE A 278 3.62 23.48 -2.53
N GLY A 279 3.91 24.43 -3.43
CA GLY A 279 3.35 25.78 -3.39
C GLY A 279 1.81 25.82 -3.54
N LYS A 280 1.22 24.91 -4.33
CA LYS A 280 -0.23 24.73 -4.46
C LYS A 280 -0.83 24.08 -3.20
N VAL A 281 -0.22 23.01 -2.71
CA VAL A 281 -0.65 22.25 -1.52
C VAL A 281 -0.78 23.18 -0.31
N LYS A 282 0.17 24.07 -0.08
CA LYS A 282 0.14 25.08 1.02
C LYS A 282 -1.05 26.05 0.95
N LYS A 283 -1.72 26.15 -0.21
CA LYS A 283 -2.89 27.03 -0.42
C LYS A 283 -4.21 26.31 -0.33
N LEU A 284 -4.20 25.00 -0.22
CA LEU A 284 -5.41 24.21 0.01
C LEU A 284 -5.98 24.48 1.41
N ASP A 285 -7.23 24.12 1.62
CA ASP A 285 -7.81 24.14 2.96
C ASP A 285 -6.98 23.27 3.90
N ASN A 286 -6.42 23.88 4.92
CA ASN A 286 -5.52 23.21 5.86
C ASN A 286 -6.23 22.21 6.80
N GLN A 287 -7.57 22.16 6.78
CA GLN A 287 -8.39 21.18 7.52
C GLN A 287 -8.64 19.91 6.70
N LEU A 288 -8.29 19.86 5.41
CA LEU A 288 -8.42 18.65 4.59
C LEU A 288 -7.72 17.47 5.27
N GLN A 289 -8.42 16.34 5.36
CA GLN A 289 -7.86 15.08 5.86
C GLN A 289 -7.07 14.41 4.75
N VAL A 290 -5.75 14.36 4.91
CA VAL A 290 -4.85 13.72 3.93
C VAL A 290 -4.97 12.22 4.01
N LEU A 291 -5.20 11.58 2.87
CA LEU A 291 -5.33 10.14 2.66
C LEU A 291 -4.24 9.71 1.66
N PRO A 292 -3.07 9.24 2.12
CA PRO A 292 -1.90 8.97 1.27
C PRO A 292 -2.02 7.66 0.49
N GLY A 293 -1.30 7.55 -0.63
CA GLY A 293 -1.14 6.28 -1.37
C GLY A 293 -0.29 5.26 -0.62
N HIS A 294 0.70 5.74 0.14
CA HIS A 294 1.61 4.91 0.92
C HIS A 294 1.88 5.48 2.31
N TYR A 295 2.35 4.60 3.19
CA TYR A 295 2.88 4.95 4.51
C TYR A 295 4.26 4.30 4.71
N MET A 296 5.05 4.83 5.62
CA MET A 296 6.39 4.33 5.90
C MET A 296 6.39 3.36 7.07
N ASP A 297 5.58 3.64 8.08
CA ASP A 297 5.48 2.84 9.31
C ASP A 297 4.06 2.86 9.88
N TRP A 298 3.69 1.81 10.62
CA TRP A 298 2.39 1.73 11.32
C TRP A 298 2.19 2.83 12.37
N ALA A 299 3.27 3.44 12.87
CA ALA A 299 3.19 4.60 13.78
C ALA A 299 2.57 5.85 13.13
N GLU A 300 2.42 5.89 11.81
CA GLU A 300 1.68 6.94 11.10
C GLU A 300 0.16 6.77 11.20
N ALA A 301 -0.32 5.56 11.53
CA ALA A 301 -1.74 5.31 11.69
C ALA A 301 -2.28 5.96 12.97
N ASN A 302 -3.51 6.45 12.91
CA ASN A 302 -4.24 6.93 14.08
C ASN A 302 -4.76 5.77 14.96
N SER A 303 -5.48 6.09 16.03
CA SER A 303 -6.05 5.09 16.96
C SER A 303 -7.00 4.09 16.31
N ASP A 304 -7.62 4.47 15.19
CA ASP A 304 -8.55 3.62 14.43
C ASP A 304 -7.84 2.78 13.36
N LEU A 305 -6.50 2.81 13.38
CA LEU A 305 -5.63 2.18 12.39
C LEU A 305 -5.88 2.71 10.96
N LEU A 306 -6.16 4.01 10.83
CA LEU A 306 -6.28 4.72 9.58
C LEU A 306 -5.04 5.57 9.32
N PHE A 307 -4.50 5.52 8.13
CA PHE A 307 -3.47 6.45 7.67
C PHE A 307 -4.15 7.72 7.17
N MET A 308 -4.36 8.64 8.11
CA MET A 308 -5.07 9.90 7.89
C MET A 308 -4.60 10.96 8.88
N LEU A 309 -4.35 12.18 8.38
CA LEU A 309 -3.92 13.30 9.20
C LEU A 309 -4.40 14.63 8.58
N PRO A 310 -4.82 15.64 9.37
CA PRO A 310 -5.13 16.96 8.84
C PRO A 310 -3.93 17.58 8.11
N LEU A 311 -4.18 18.28 7.00
CA LEU A 311 -3.11 18.86 6.16
C LEU A 311 -2.19 19.80 6.94
N HIS A 312 -2.73 20.62 7.86
CA HIS A 312 -1.89 21.52 8.68
C HIS A 312 -0.91 20.75 9.56
N GLU A 313 -1.28 19.58 10.08
CA GLU A 313 -0.37 18.74 10.85
C GLU A 313 0.68 18.06 9.95
N VAL A 314 0.27 17.61 8.74
CA VAL A 314 1.22 17.08 7.74
C VAL A 314 2.27 18.14 7.38
N LEU A 315 1.86 19.38 7.14
CA LEU A 315 2.76 20.48 6.81
C LEU A 315 3.74 20.79 7.97
N GLU A 316 3.25 20.76 9.22
CA GLU A 316 4.11 20.99 10.39
C GLU A 316 5.09 19.84 10.61
N ARG A 317 4.64 18.56 10.52
CA ARG A 317 5.53 17.40 10.64
C ARG A 317 6.65 17.42 9.60
N ASN A 318 6.34 17.84 8.39
CA ASN A 318 7.25 17.89 7.25
C ASN A 318 7.76 19.29 6.96
N LYS A 319 7.84 20.20 7.96
CA LYS A 319 8.31 21.58 7.75
C LYS A 319 9.72 21.65 7.21
N HIS A 320 10.56 20.65 7.43
CA HIS A 320 11.90 20.54 6.87
C HIS A 320 11.90 20.36 5.33
N ILE A 321 10.77 19.92 4.75
CA ILE A 321 10.55 19.81 3.30
C ILE A 321 9.69 20.98 2.83
N TYR A 322 8.48 21.13 3.37
CA TYR A 322 7.52 22.15 2.96
C TYR A 322 7.98 23.58 3.29
N GLY A 323 8.91 23.76 4.24
CA GLY A 323 9.49 25.04 4.62
C GLY A 323 10.61 25.53 3.70
N ILE A 324 11.12 24.72 2.78
CA ILE A 324 12.15 25.13 1.84
C ILE A 324 11.52 26.12 0.86
N ALA A 325 11.97 27.38 0.90
CA ALA A 325 11.42 28.47 0.10
C ALA A 325 12.17 28.70 -1.22
N ASP A 326 13.43 28.29 -1.28
CA ASP A 326 14.28 28.40 -2.47
C ASP A 326 14.23 27.12 -3.28
N GLU A 327 13.94 27.25 -4.56
CA GLU A 327 13.77 26.10 -5.45
C GLU A 327 15.06 25.31 -5.67
N ALA A 328 16.21 26.02 -5.79
CA ALA A 328 17.49 25.34 -5.95
C ALA A 328 17.86 24.55 -4.69
N ALA A 329 17.56 25.09 -3.50
CA ALA A 329 17.74 24.38 -2.24
C ALA A 329 16.81 23.16 -2.14
N PHE A 330 15.57 23.24 -2.65
CA PHE A 330 14.66 22.11 -2.70
C PHE A 330 15.16 21.00 -3.63
N ILE A 331 15.61 21.35 -4.84
CA ILE A 331 16.18 20.40 -5.79
C ILE A 331 17.43 19.74 -5.19
N GLN A 332 18.27 20.49 -4.48
CA GLN A 332 19.43 19.93 -3.81
C GLN A 332 19.02 18.98 -2.69
N PHE A 333 18.01 19.34 -1.87
CA PHE A 333 17.44 18.44 -0.86
C PHE A 333 16.97 17.11 -1.47
N ILE A 334 16.27 17.16 -2.61
CA ILE A 334 15.84 15.94 -3.30
C ILE A 334 17.04 15.10 -3.74
N LYS A 335 18.05 15.73 -4.37
CA LYS A 335 19.27 15.04 -4.83
C LYS A 335 20.02 14.35 -3.67
N ASP A 336 20.12 15.02 -2.53
CA ASP A 336 20.82 14.51 -1.34
C ASP A 336 20.09 13.32 -0.69
N ASN A 337 18.78 13.18 -0.92
CA ASN A 337 17.94 12.11 -0.38
C ASN A 337 17.60 11.02 -1.43
N MET A 338 18.10 11.13 -2.66
CA MET A 338 17.87 10.11 -3.69
C MET A 338 18.50 8.77 -3.31
N ARG A 339 17.75 7.70 -3.59
CA ARG A 339 18.16 6.32 -3.37
C ARG A 339 18.02 5.52 -4.67
N PRO A 340 18.78 4.43 -4.85
CA PRO A 340 18.52 3.50 -5.94
C PRO A 340 17.03 3.10 -5.98
N GLN A 341 16.50 2.98 -7.19
CA GLN A 341 15.14 2.47 -7.38
C GLN A 341 15.20 0.94 -7.43
N PRO A 342 14.17 0.24 -6.92
CA PRO A 342 14.03 -1.19 -7.18
C PRO A 342 13.97 -1.47 -8.68
N GLU A 343 14.67 -2.51 -9.13
CA GLU A 343 14.75 -2.88 -10.56
C GLU A 343 13.37 -3.20 -11.13
N GLU A 344 12.49 -3.74 -10.31
CA GLU A 344 11.13 -4.13 -10.67
C GLU A 344 10.24 -2.94 -11.08
N TYR A 345 10.53 -1.72 -10.60
CA TYR A 345 9.69 -0.53 -10.84
C TYR A 345 9.54 -0.18 -12.32
N ALA A 346 10.62 -0.32 -13.09
CA ALA A 346 10.55 -0.08 -14.54
C ALA A 346 9.58 -1.07 -15.22
N THR A 347 9.66 -2.34 -14.86
CA THR A 347 8.79 -3.41 -15.39
C THR A 347 7.34 -3.22 -14.96
N ILE A 348 7.10 -2.90 -13.69
CA ILE A 348 5.75 -2.65 -13.15
C ILE A 348 5.08 -1.50 -13.92
N ARG A 349 5.79 -0.41 -14.19
CA ARG A 349 5.24 0.70 -15.00
C ARG A 349 4.86 0.28 -16.42
N LEU A 350 5.64 -0.60 -17.06
CA LEU A 350 5.30 -1.14 -18.39
C LEU A 350 4.04 -2.01 -18.33
N VAL A 351 3.88 -2.81 -17.29
CA VAL A 351 2.66 -3.61 -17.06
C VAL A 351 1.45 -2.70 -16.82
N ASN A 352 1.59 -1.69 -15.96
CA ASN A 352 0.53 -0.73 -15.64
C ASN A 352 0.17 0.14 -16.84
N ALA A 353 1.12 0.45 -17.71
CA ALA A 353 0.87 1.12 -19.00
C ALA A 353 0.31 0.17 -20.08
N ASN A 354 0.11 -1.13 -19.77
CA ASN A 354 -0.32 -2.15 -20.72
C ASN A 354 0.62 -2.29 -21.95
N LEU A 355 1.90 -2.06 -21.74
CA LEU A 355 2.96 -2.21 -22.76
C LEU A 355 3.63 -3.57 -22.66
N GLU A 356 3.63 -4.18 -21.48
CA GLU A 356 4.07 -5.55 -21.22
C GLU A 356 2.98 -6.32 -20.49
N GLN A 357 2.99 -7.66 -20.67
CA GLN A 357 2.04 -8.58 -20.05
C GLN A 357 2.80 -9.78 -19.51
N PHE A 358 2.49 -10.16 -18.28
CA PHE A 358 3.02 -11.33 -17.61
C PHE A 358 1.86 -12.17 -17.05
N ASP A 359 2.13 -13.44 -16.79
CA ASP A 359 1.21 -14.30 -16.06
C ASP A 359 1.08 -13.86 -14.59
N ASP A 360 0.09 -14.42 -13.91
CA ASP A 360 -0.22 -14.05 -12.52
C ASP A 360 0.96 -14.32 -11.56
N GLU A 361 1.72 -15.41 -11.77
CA GLU A 361 2.85 -15.72 -10.89
C GLU A 361 3.96 -14.69 -11.02
N LYS A 362 4.27 -14.24 -12.24
CA LYS A 362 5.27 -13.20 -12.48
C LYS A 362 4.81 -11.83 -11.97
N GLN A 363 3.54 -11.47 -12.19
CA GLN A 363 2.98 -10.24 -11.64
C GLN A 363 3.03 -10.24 -10.11
N GLU A 364 2.74 -11.37 -9.46
CA GLU A 364 2.84 -11.49 -8.01
C GLU A 364 4.28 -11.34 -7.50
N GLU A 365 5.28 -11.88 -8.23
CA GLU A 365 6.70 -11.70 -7.89
C GLU A 365 7.14 -10.23 -7.98
N LEU A 366 6.74 -9.53 -9.05
CA LEU A 366 7.03 -8.10 -9.24
C LEU A 366 6.41 -7.25 -8.14
N ASP A 367 5.25 -7.64 -7.65
CA ASP A 367 4.43 -6.91 -6.69
C ASP A 367 4.82 -7.17 -5.21
N LEU A 368 5.80 -8.06 -4.95
CA LEU A 368 6.24 -8.39 -3.59
C LEU A 368 7.17 -7.33 -2.99
N GLY A 369 6.96 -7.10 -1.68
CA GLY A 369 7.81 -6.22 -0.88
C GLY A 369 7.24 -4.82 -0.72
N LYS A 370 7.80 -4.06 0.23
CA LYS A 370 7.39 -2.69 0.54
C LYS A 370 7.68 -1.72 -0.60
N ASN A 371 6.98 -0.58 -0.57
CA ASN A 371 7.24 0.52 -1.48
C ASN A 371 8.53 1.28 -1.10
N GLU A 372 9.09 2.00 -2.08
CA GLU A 372 10.23 2.91 -1.93
C GLU A 372 9.90 4.31 -2.51
N CYS A 373 8.63 4.72 -2.42
CA CYS A 373 8.10 5.91 -3.09
C CYS A 373 8.32 7.22 -2.31
N ALA A 374 8.67 7.17 -1.01
CA ALA A 374 8.93 8.36 -0.20
C ALA A 374 10.28 9.01 -0.52
N ALA A 375 10.34 10.36 -0.52
CA ALA A 375 11.58 11.11 -0.73
C ALA A 375 12.58 10.96 0.42
N THR A 376 12.10 10.74 1.66
CA THR A 376 12.93 10.51 2.84
C THR A 376 13.10 9.02 3.14
N ALA A 377 14.28 8.66 3.70
CA ALA A 377 14.57 7.26 4.00
C ALA A 377 13.82 6.75 5.25
N TYR A 378 13.38 5.47 5.23
CA TYR A 378 12.83 4.78 6.39
C TYR A 378 13.73 4.84 7.64
N ALA A 379 15.06 4.82 7.47
CA ALA A 379 16.02 4.82 8.56
C ALA A 379 16.07 6.13 9.36
N ALA A 380 15.63 7.27 8.80
CA ALA A 380 15.59 8.54 9.53
C ALA A 380 14.47 8.57 10.59
N ALA A 381 13.40 7.79 10.41
CA ALA A 381 12.29 7.70 11.37
C ALA A 381 12.66 6.89 12.62
N GLN A 382 13.61 5.95 12.54
CA GLN A 382 14.06 5.14 13.67
C GLN A 382 15.13 5.83 14.54
N ALA A 383 15.78 6.90 14.04
CA ALA A 383 16.82 7.61 14.78
C ALA A 383 16.28 8.72 15.71
N THR A 384 14.98 8.97 15.70
CA THR A 384 14.30 10.02 16.50
C THR A 384 13.28 9.50 17.50
N ALA A 385 13.20 8.17 17.69
CA ALA A 385 12.32 7.52 18.68
C ALA A 385 13.08 7.09 19.95
#